data_70c7a1eb6b2421ee7b1138ef0e7959cf
#
_entry.id   70c7a1eb6b2421ee7b1138ef0e7959cf
#
_cell.length_a   1.000
_cell.length_b   1.000
_cell.length_c   1.000
_cell.angle_alpha   90.00
_cell.angle_beta   90.00
_cell.angle_gamma   90.00
#
_symmetry.space_group_name_H-M   'P 1'
#
loop_
_entity.id
_entity.type
_entity.pdbx_description
1 polymer ?
#
loop_
_entity_poly.entity_id
_entity_poly.type
_entity_poly.pdbx_seq_one_letter_code
_entity_poly.pdbx_strand_id
1 'polypeptide(L)'
;MLFYIVLRYFINKEGMESHSEQRFDDEIQAKKRFYNILSADIDSNNLQYELVQVIRSTDGSTIEGCNQVFDFSATPEASAEA
;
A
#
# COMPACT_ATOMS: atom_id res chain seq x y z
N MET A 1 4.80 22.90 6.63
CA MET A 1 3.42 22.61 6.23
C MET A 1 3.16 21.12 6.35
N LEU A 2 2.06 20.77 6.97
CA LEU A 2 1.72 19.37 7.18
C LEU A 2 0.88 18.85 6.01
N PHE A 3 1.30 17.76 5.44
CA PHE A 3 0.51 17.04 4.45
C PHE A 3 0.81 15.55 4.58
N TYR A 4 0.06 14.75 3.85
CA TYR A 4 0.16 13.30 3.90
C TYR A 4 0.35 12.76 2.51
N ILE A 5 1.16 11.73 2.37
CA ILE A 5 1.41 11.08 1.09
C ILE A 5 0.94 9.65 1.17
N VAL A 6 0.06 9.27 0.26
CA VAL A 6 -0.35 7.88 0.10
C VAL A 6 0.58 7.29 -0.94
N LEU A 7 1.44 6.38 -0.48
CA LEU A 7 2.43 5.73 -1.32
C LEU A 7 1.93 4.33 -1.65
N ARG A 8 1.99 3.99 -2.92
CA ARG A 8 1.66 2.66 -3.39
C ARG A 8 2.80 2.17 -4.26
N TYR A 9 3.35 1.01 -3.91
CA TYR A 9 4.37 0.35 -4.70
C TYR A 9 3.88 -1.07 -4.98
N PHE A 10 3.99 -1.52 -6.22
CA PHE A 10 3.53 -2.86 -6.52
C PHE A 10 4.33 -3.48 -7.65
N ILE A 11 4.32 -4.80 -7.68
CA ILE A 11 4.90 -5.61 -8.74
C ILE A 11 3.77 -6.47 -9.27
N ASN A 12 3.54 -6.41 -10.58
CA ASN A 12 2.49 -7.22 -11.16
C ASN A 12 3.00 -8.64 -11.45
N LYS A 13 2.13 -9.51 -11.90
CA LYS A 13 2.50 -10.91 -12.13
C LYS A 13 3.48 -11.09 -13.27
N GLU A 14 3.66 -10.08 -14.07
CA GLU A 14 4.64 -10.10 -15.16
C GLU A 14 5.99 -9.61 -14.69
N GLY A 15 6.11 -9.23 -13.42
CA GLY A 15 7.37 -8.78 -12.87
C GLY A 15 7.64 -7.29 -13.06
N MET A 16 6.68 -6.55 -13.55
CA MET A 16 6.86 -5.11 -13.75
C MET A 16 6.56 -4.37 -12.47
N GLU A 17 7.50 -3.50 -12.09
CA GLU A 17 7.37 -2.68 -10.91
C GLU A 17 6.74 -1.34 -11.25
N SER A 18 5.97 -0.82 -10.33
CA SER A 18 5.35 0.48 -10.51
C SER A 18 5.10 1.09 -9.14
N HIS A 19 5.01 2.41 -9.12
CA HIS A 19 4.69 3.09 -7.87
C HIS A 19 3.91 4.36 -8.17
N SER A 20 3.19 4.83 -7.18
CA SER A 20 2.48 6.09 -7.27
C SER A 20 2.46 6.74 -5.91
N GLU A 21 2.39 8.07 -5.93
CA GLU A 21 2.32 8.87 -4.72
C GLU A 21 1.20 9.88 -4.92
N GLN A 22 0.41 10.07 -3.87
CA GLN A 22 -0.69 11.01 -3.94
C GLN A 22 -0.70 11.83 -2.67
N ARG A 23 -0.72 13.15 -2.83
CA ARG A 23 -0.65 14.05 -1.70
C ARG A 23 -2.03 14.46 -1.25
N PHE A 24 -2.21 14.53 0.06
CA PHE A 24 -3.44 15.01 0.69
C PHE A 24 -3.08 15.98 1.79
N ASP A 25 -3.89 17.01 1.95
CA ASP A 25 -3.70 17.96 3.04
C ASP A 25 -4.49 17.57 4.28
N ASP A 26 -5.31 16.53 4.18
CA ASP A 26 -6.20 16.09 5.25
C ASP A 26 -5.93 14.61 5.52
N GLU A 27 -5.67 14.28 6.79
CA GLU A 27 -5.37 12.91 7.18
C GLU A 27 -6.53 11.97 6.85
N ILE A 28 -7.76 12.43 7.04
CA ILE A 28 -8.93 11.58 6.79
C ILE A 28 -9.02 11.23 5.31
N GLN A 29 -8.76 12.20 4.44
CA GLN A 29 -8.80 11.94 3.00
C GLN A 29 -7.69 10.97 2.59
N ALA A 30 -6.52 11.12 3.19
CA ALA A 30 -5.42 10.21 2.91
C ALA A 30 -5.77 8.78 3.34
N LYS A 31 -6.38 8.64 4.52
CA LYS A 31 -6.79 7.31 5.00
C LYS A 31 -7.87 6.70 4.12
N LYS A 32 -8.81 7.52 3.63
CA LYS A 32 -9.83 7.01 2.72
C LYS A 32 -9.20 6.47 1.44
N ARG A 33 -8.21 7.17 0.92
CA ARG A 33 -7.53 6.69 -0.29
C ARG A 33 -6.79 5.40 0.00
N PHE A 34 -6.13 5.33 1.17
CA PHE A 34 -5.43 4.12 1.58
C PHE A 34 -6.37 2.92 1.59
N TYR A 35 -7.52 3.06 2.25
CA TYR A 35 -8.47 1.95 2.33
C TYR A 35 -9.11 1.63 0.99
N ASN A 36 -9.30 2.63 0.14
CA ASN A 36 -9.80 2.38 -1.21
C ASN A 36 -8.85 1.52 -2.02
N ILE A 37 -7.55 1.79 -1.90
CA ILE A 37 -6.55 1.00 -2.59
C ILE A 37 -6.56 -0.44 -2.06
N LEU A 38 -6.60 -0.60 -0.75
CA LEU A 38 -6.63 -1.93 -0.16
C LEU A 38 -7.85 -2.70 -0.62
N SER A 39 -9.00 -2.03 -0.60
CA SER A 39 -10.25 -2.66 -0.97
C SER A 39 -10.25 -3.12 -2.42
N ALA A 40 -9.64 -2.33 -3.30
CA ALA A 40 -9.57 -2.67 -4.70
C ALA A 40 -8.58 -3.78 -4.98
N ASP A 41 -7.52 -3.87 -4.19
CA ASP A 41 -6.40 -4.75 -4.52
C ASP A 41 -6.38 -6.04 -3.73
N ILE A 42 -7.25 -6.17 -2.72
CA ILE A 42 -7.18 -7.32 -1.81
C ILE A 42 -7.45 -8.64 -2.54
N ASP A 43 -8.23 -8.59 -3.61
CA ASP A 43 -8.51 -9.79 -4.39
C ASP A 43 -8.03 -9.66 -5.83
N SER A 44 -6.99 -8.88 -6.03
CA SER A 44 -6.44 -8.66 -7.37
C SER A 44 -5.77 -9.92 -7.88
N ASN A 45 -6.00 -10.23 -9.15
CA ASN A 45 -5.35 -11.36 -9.79
C ASN A 45 -4.10 -10.97 -10.54
N ASN A 46 -3.79 -9.69 -10.59
CA ASN A 46 -2.67 -9.20 -11.39
C ASN A 46 -1.47 -8.80 -10.56
N LEU A 47 -1.57 -8.85 -9.23
CA LEU A 47 -0.49 -8.40 -8.37
C LEU A 47 0.29 -9.57 -7.82
N GLN A 48 1.60 -9.39 -7.77
CA GLN A 48 2.50 -10.30 -7.11
C GLN A 48 2.86 -9.78 -5.72
N TYR A 49 3.01 -8.46 -5.60
CA TYR A 49 3.40 -7.82 -4.37
C TYR A 49 2.86 -6.39 -4.35
N GLU A 50 2.44 -5.91 -3.19
CA GLU A 50 2.02 -4.52 -3.07
C GLU A 50 2.29 -4.00 -1.67
N LEU A 51 2.80 -2.79 -1.60
CA LEU A 51 3.00 -2.05 -0.36
C LEU A 51 2.22 -0.75 -0.46
N VAL A 52 1.40 -0.47 0.56
CA VAL A 52 0.63 0.77 0.62
C VAL A 52 0.86 1.40 1.97
N GLN A 53 1.20 2.68 1.99
CA GLN A 53 1.49 3.41 3.21
C GLN A 53 0.92 4.82 3.13
N VAL A 54 0.60 5.39 4.31
CA VAL A 54 0.34 6.82 4.43
C VAL A 54 1.47 7.40 5.26
N ILE A 55 2.15 8.38 4.71
CA ILE A 55 3.34 8.97 5.31
C ILE A 55 3.03 10.41 5.69
N ARG A 56 3.44 10.79 6.92
CA ARG A 56 3.29 12.15 7.41
C ARG A 56 4.50 12.98 6.98
N SER A 57 4.25 14.17 6.45
CA SER A 57 5.32 14.99 5.89
C SER A 57 6.26 15.58 6.93
N THR A 58 5.79 15.75 8.17
CA THR A 58 6.59 16.45 9.19
C THR A 58 7.82 15.65 9.60
N ASP A 59 7.71 14.34 9.66
CA ASP A 59 8.82 13.50 10.13
C ASP A 59 9.02 12.25 9.28
N GLY A 60 8.25 12.09 8.21
CA GLY A 60 8.39 10.92 7.36
C GLY A 60 7.86 9.65 7.96
N SER A 61 7.18 9.73 9.10
CA SER A 61 6.68 8.53 9.76
C SER A 61 5.42 8.03 9.06
N THR A 62 5.19 6.72 9.19
CA THR A 62 3.97 6.11 8.68
C THR A 62 2.86 6.30 9.70
N ILE A 63 1.67 6.66 9.21
CA ILE A 63 0.50 6.78 10.09
C ILE A 63 0.15 5.40 10.61
N GLU A 64 -0.09 5.33 11.91
CA GLU A 64 -0.42 4.06 12.55
C GLU A 64 -1.65 3.42 11.91
N GLY A 65 -1.55 2.15 11.58
CA GLY A 65 -2.64 1.44 10.93
C GLY A 65 -2.72 1.63 9.43
N CYS A 66 -1.85 2.46 8.87
CA CYS A 66 -1.88 2.77 7.44
C CYS A 66 -0.59 2.29 6.77
N ASN A 67 -0.26 1.03 7.01
CA ASN A 67 0.90 0.39 6.40
C ASN A 67 0.51 -1.05 6.15
N GLN A 68 0.29 -1.40 4.89
CA GLN A 68 -0.19 -2.73 4.53
C GLN A 68 0.66 -3.30 3.42
N VAL A 69 1.01 -4.58 3.56
CA VAL A 69 1.74 -5.31 2.53
C VAL A 69 0.89 -6.48 2.09
N PHE A 70 0.71 -6.60 0.78
CA PHE A 70 0.12 -7.79 0.18
C PHE A 70 1.23 -8.53 -0.55
N ASP A 71 1.50 -9.76 -0.16
CA ASP A 71 2.52 -10.57 -0.80
C ASP A 71 1.85 -11.79 -1.41
N PHE A 72 1.40 -11.63 -2.63
CA PHE A 72 0.71 -12.70 -3.35
C PHE A 72 1.69 -13.67 -3.99
N SER A 73 2.98 -13.33 -3.97
CA SER A 73 3.98 -14.25 -4.48
C SER A 73 4.30 -15.33 -3.47
N ALA A 74 4.01 -15.09 -2.19
CA ALA A 74 4.19 -16.09 -1.17
C ALA A 74 3.20 -17.22 -1.43
N THR A 75 3.71 -18.42 -1.60
CA THR A 75 2.84 -19.52 -1.93
C THR A 75 2.07 -20.00 -0.71
N PRO A 76 0.93 -20.60 -0.92
CA PRO A 76 0.15 -21.12 0.20
C PRO A 76 0.91 -22.12 1.06
N GLU A 77 1.75 -22.91 0.47
CA GLU A 77 2.50 -23.88 1.27
C GLU A 77 3.49 -23.18 2.18
N ALA A 78 4.11 -22.10 1.73
CA ALA A 78 4.99 -21.34 2.60
C ALA A 78 4.22 -20.78 3.76
N SER A 79 3.02 -20.28 3.49
CA SER A 79 2.17 -19.77 4.54
C SER A 79 1.70 -20.88 5.47
N ALA A 80 1.40 -22.01 4.91
CA ALA A 80 0.89 -23.13 5.69
C ALA A 80 1.92 -23.65 6.66
N GLU A 81 3.16 -23.53 6.30
CA GLU A 81 4.22 -23.98 7.19
C GLU A 81 4.40 -23.11 8.40
N ALA A 82 3.98 -21.88 8.27
CA ALA A 82 4.16 -20.91 9.33
C ALA A 82 3.33 -21.25 10.55
#